data_ff433b8ce286b327ef411c9fb1e12f77
#
_entry.id   ff433b8ce286b327ef411c9fb1e12f77
#
_cell.length_a   1.000
_cell.length_b   1.000
_cell.length_c   1.000
_cell.angle_alpha   90.00
_cell.angle_beta   90.00
_cell.angle_gamma   90.00
#
_symmetry.space_group_name_H-M   'P 1'
#
loop_
_entity.id
_entity.type
_entity.pdbx_description
1 polymer ?
#
loop_
_entity_poly.entity_id
_entity_poly.type
_entity_poly.pdbx_seq_one_letter_code
_entity_poly.pdbx_strand_id
1 'polypeptide(L)'
;PVPTPHSFFSDIHEAGTPFTSVLEEISNADVMVQTSGAGIQETTSVFSLLAKLHAHYWETDELYTLDWLPPMNNPMYKTSQTLARSLIDTFKTDWSGKVDFETLEAIEAFIPRYPEFLDWAVRCGNQTFIHNDARCENYMFSQDGSIIMIDFQYCTRFWGAWDISNWLSASMKIEDRKEYGHELV
;
A
#
# COMPACT_ATOMS: atom_id res chain seq x y z
N PRO A 1 -5.90 3.76 -16.49
CA PRO A 1 -4.96 4.68 -15.88
C PRO A 1 -5.63 5.46 -14.76
N VAL A 2 -4.87 5.79 -13.72
CA VAL A 2 -5.30 6.62 -12.59
C VAL A 2 -4.59 7.98 -12.66
N PRO A 3 -5.16 9.05 -12.10
CA PRO A 3 -4.52 10.36 -12.05
C PRO A 3 -3.24 10.30 -11.22
N THR A 4 -2.13 10.78 -11.79
CA THR A 4 -0.82 10.95 -11.16
C THR A 4 -0.24 12.29 -11.58
N PRO A 5 0.69 12.90 -10.82
CA PRO A 5 1.41 14.06 -11.30
C PRO A 5 2.14 13.74 -12.60
N HIS A 6 2.15 14.69 -13.54
CA HIS A 6 2.95 14.53 -14.75
C HIS A 6 4.44 14.52 -14.41
N SER A 7 5.18 13.53 -14.93
CA SER A 7 6.63 13.49 -14.79
C SER A 7 7.29 14.20 -15.98
N PHE A 8 7.96 15.31 -15.71
CA PHE A 8 8.74 16.04 -16.73
C PHE A 8 10.11 15.42 -16.97
N PHE A 9 10.69 14.85 -15.92
CA PHE A 9 12.00 14.23 -15.96
C PHE A 9 12.15 13.23 -14.82
N SER A 10 12.77 12.10 -15.07
CA SER A 10 13.21 11.17 -14.04
C SER A 10 14.51 10.51 -14.51
N ASP A 11 15.48 10.46 -13.62
CA ASP A 11 16.76 9.80 -13.83
C ASP A 11 17.18 9.05 -12.58
N ILE A 12 17.76 7.88 -12.76
CA ILE A 12 18.24 7.03 -11.66
C ILE A 12 19.65 6.55 -12.00
N HIS A 13 20.57 6.71 -11.07
CA HIS A 13 21.92 6.18 -11.22
C HIS A 13 21.88 4.63 -11.30
N GLU A 14 22.80 4.02 -12.04
CA GLU A 14 22.88 2.56 -12.23
C GLU A 14 22.83 1.75 -10.94
N ALA A 15 23.34 2.31 -9.82
CA ALA A 15 23.27 1.69 -8.50
C ALA A 15 21.92 1.93 -7.77
N GLY A 16 20.94 2.61 -8.41
CA GLY A 16 19.64 2.92 -7.81
C GLY A 16 19.62 4.13 -6.88
N THR A 17 20.78 4.68 -6.53
CA THR A 17 20.93 5.89 -5.72
C THR A 17 22.19 6.65 -6.16
N PRO A 18 22.16 7.99 -6.31
CA PRO A 18 21.00 8.89 -6.18
C PRO A 18 20.03 8.81 -7.37
N PHE A 19 18.82 9.33 -7.17
CA PHE A 19 17.85 9.54 -8.24
C PHE A 19 17.37 11.00 -8.25
N THR A 20 16.83 11.44 -9.38
CA THR A 20 16.21 12.77 -9.53
C THR A 20 14.89 12.61 -10.24
N SER A 21 13.85 13.25 -9.72
CA SER A 21 12.55 13.31 -10.38
C SER A 21 12.02 14.74 -10.35
N VAL A 22 11.51 15.22 -11.49
CA VAL A 22 10.86 16.53 -11.63
C VAL A 22 9.42 16.27 -12.03
N LEU A 23 8.52 16.58 -11.11
CA LEU A 23 7.09 16.31 -11.25
C LEU A 23 6.31 17.62 -11.35
N GLU A 24 5.11 17.51 -11.87
CA GLU A 24 4.10 18.56 -11.85
C GLU A 24 3.81 19.00 -10.41
N GLU A 25 3.73 20.31 -10.19
CA GLU A 25 3.27 20.89 -8.93
C GLU A 25 1.73 20.83 -8.87
N ILE A 26 1.21 20.17 -7.87
CA ILE A 26 -0.23 20.07 -7.61
C ILE A 26 -0.59 21.12 -6.55
N SER A 27 -1.08 22.27 -6.98
CA SER A 27 -1.34 23.43 -6.09
C SER A 27 -2.78 23.53 -5.57
N ASN A 28 -3.71 22.72 -6.10
CA ASN A 28 -5.15 22.80 -5.82
C ASN A 28 -5.68 21.54 -5.08
N ALA A 29 -4.80 20.78 -4.47
CA ALA A 29 -5.15 19.59 -3.73
C ALA A 29 -4.35 19.49 -2.43
N ASP A 30 -4.96 18.91 -1.42
CA ASP A 30 -4.38 18.73 -0.09
C ASP A 30 -4.10 17.24 0.17
N VAL A 31 -3.03 16.99 0.92
CA VAL A 31 -2.72 15.66 1.46
C VAL A 31 -3.38 15.53 2.84
N MET A 32 -4.04 14.42 3.07
CA MET A 32 -4.65 14.13 4.35
C MET A 32 -3.61 13.54 5.31
N VAL A 33 -3.53 14.08 6.53
CA VAL A 33 -2.65 13.54 7.58
C VAL A 33 -3.20 12.22 8.11
N GLN A 34 -2.41 11.18 8.10
CA GLN A 34 -2.81 9.83 8.48
C GLN A 34 -3.42 9.75 9.89
N THR A 35 -2.88 10.49 10.85
CA THR A 35 -3.40 10.52 12.23
C THR A 35 -4.80 11.16 12.36
N SER A 36 -5.24 11.95 11.37
CA SER A 36 -6.61 12.50 11.31
C SER A 36 -7.62 11.47 10.85
N GLY A 37 -7.18 10.49 10.09
CA GLY A 37 -7.99 9.43 9.52
C GLY A 37 -8.93 9.90 8.41
N ALA A 38 -9.16 9.06 7.41
CA ALA A 38 -10.13 9.26 6.33
C ALA A 38 -11.53 8.82 6.77
N GLY A 39 -12.54 9.57 6.37
CA GLY A 39 -13.93 9.19 6.54
C GLY A 39 -14.41 8.25 5.44
N ILE A 40 -15.70 7.91 5.49
CA ILE A 40 -16.33 7.00 4.53
C ILE A 40 -16.31 7.56 3.10
N GLN A 41 -16.46 8.87 2.92
CA GLN A 41 -16.49 9.49 1.58
C GLN A 41 -15.14 9.41 0.89
N GLU A 42 -14.06 9.80 1.58
CA GLU A 42 -12.69 9.71 1.09
C GLU A 42 -12.32 8.24 0.82
N THR A 43 -12.67 7.34 1.72
CA THR A 43 -12.45 5.89 1.57
C THR A 43 -13.13 5.35 0.31
N THR A 44 -14.41 5.66 0.10
CA THR A 44 -15.15 5.21 -1.09
C THR A 44 -14.52 5.74 -2.38
N SER A 45 -14.06 6.99 -2.36
CA SER A 45 -13.42 7.63 -3.52
C SER A 45 -12.06 6.97 -3.83
N VAL A 46 -11.25 6.69 -2.81
CA VAL A 46 -9.96 6.00 -2.98
C VAL A 46 -10.19 4.56 -3.44
N PHE A 47 -11.16 3.83 -2.89
CA PHE A 47 -11.47 2.47 -3.33
C PHE A 47 -11.94 2.43 -4.79
N SER A 48 -12.72 3.43 -5.21
CA SER A 48 -13.10 3.56 -6.62
C SER A 48 -11.89 3.81 -7.53
N LEU A 49 -10.88 4.53 -7.05
CA LEU A 49 -9.64 4.77 -7.77
C LEU A 49 -8.77 3.51 -7.82
N LEU A 50 -8.58 2.83 -6.69
CA LEU A 50 -7.86 1.55 -6.60
C LEU A 50 -8.52 0.49 -7.47
N ALA A 51 -9.85 0.40 -7.48
CA ALA A 51 -10.58 -0.53 -8.33
C ALA A 51 -10.30 -0.30 -9.83
N LYS A 52 -10.16 0.95 -10.27
CA LYS A 52 -9.78 1.28 -11.66
C LYS A 52 -8.35 0.85 -11.97
N LEU A 53 -7.41 1.09 -11.04
CA LEU A 53 -6.03 0.65 -11.18
C LEU A 53 -5.94 -0.88 -11.25
N HIS A 54 -6.56 -1.55 -10.29
CA HIS A 54 -6.54 -3.01 -10.19
C HIS A 54 -7.22 -3.66 -11.40
N ALA A 55 -8.39 -3.19 -11.81
CA ALA A 55 -9.11 -3.75 -12.96
C ALA A 55 -8.33 -3.60 -14.28
N HIS A 56 -7.59 -2.50 -14.44
CA HIS A 56 -6.79 -2.26 -15.65
C HIS A 56 -5.70 -3.33 -15.83
N TYR A 57 -5.05 -3.74 -14.76
CA TYR A 57 -3.93 -4.68 -14.80
C TYR A 57 -4.30 -6.11 -14.36
N TRP A 58 -5.57 -6.38 -14.04
CA TRP A 58 -6.01 -7.67 -13.48
C TRP A 58 -5.70 -8.84 -14.40
N GLU A 59 -4.69 -9.63 -14.06
CA GLU A 59 -4.23 -10.81 -14.82
C GLU A 59 -3.97 -10.53 -16.31
N THR A 60 -3.60 -9.30 -16.67
CA THR A 60 -3.32 -8.93 -18.08
C THR A 60 -1.90 -9.33 -18.49
N ASP A 61 -1.70 -9.63 -19.75
CA ASP A 61 -0.35 -9.87 -20.30
C ASP A 61 0.53 -8.64 -20.10
N GLU A 62 -0.02 -7.43 -20.19
CA GLU A 62 0.70 -6.18 -19.96
C GLU A 62 1.35 -6.15 -18.57
N LEU A 63 0.65 -6.58 -17.51
CA LEU A 63 1.20 -6.65 -16.16
C LEU A 63 2.51 -7.42 -16.08
N TYR A 64 2.61 -8.50 -16.85
CA TYR A 64 3.77 -9.39 -16.84
C TYR A 64 4.91 -8.93 -17.77
N THR A 65 4.66 -7.91 -18.60
CA THR A 65 5.71 -7.27 -19.43
C THR A 65 6.40 -6.09 -18.76
N LEU A 66 5.92 -5.66 -17.60
CA LEU A 66 6.50 -4.58 -16.79
C LEU A 66 7.71 -5.11 -16.01
N ASP A 67 8.87 -5.22 -16.64
CA ASP A 67 10.09 -5.79 -16.02
C ASP A 67 10.54 -5.03 -14.75
N TRP A 68 10.20 -3.75 -14.66
CA TRP A 68 10.49 -2.90 -13.50
C TRP A 68 9.54 -3.11 -12.31
N LEU A 69 8.39 -3.79 -12.54
CA LEU A 69 7.38 -4.05 -11.51
C LEU A 69 7.58 -5.45 -10.92
N PRO A 70 8.25 -5.58 -9.76
CA PRO A 70 8.57 -6.90 -9.20
C PRO A 70 7.31 -7.57 -8.62
N PRO A 71 7.30 -8.90 -8.48
CA PRO A 71 6.29 -9.58 -7.67
C PRO A 71 6.53 -9.35 -6.17
N MET A 72 5.49 -9.45 -5.35
CA MET A 72 5.57 -9.22 -3.89
C MET A 72 6.51 -10.19 -3.17
N ASN A 73 6.80 -11.36 -3.73
CA ASN A 73 7.73 -12.32 -3.14
C ASN A 73 9.21 -12.10 -3.53
N ASN A 74 9.55 -10.92 -4.07
CA ASN A 74 10.95 -10.59 -4.36
C ASN A 74 11.81 -10.45 -3.09
N PRO A 75 13.15 -10.49 -3.19
CA PRO A 75 14.04 -10.43 -2.04
C PRO A 75 13.85 -9.20 -1.15
N MET A 76 13.51 -8.03 -1.72
CA MET A 76 13.32 -6.80 -0.95
C MET A 76 12.20 -6.96 0.09
N TYR A 77 11.05 -7.49 -0.31
CA TYR A 77 9.93 -7.69 0.62
C TYR A 77 10.19 -8.86 1.59
N LYS A 78 10.86 -9.91 1.15
CA LYS A 78 11.23 -11.02 2.04
C LYS A 78 12.21 -10.58 3.15
N THR A 79 13.07 -9.59 2.90
CA THR A 79 13.99 -9.07 3.93
C THR A 79 13.28 -8.29 5.03
N SER A 80 12.03 -7.82 4.83
CA SER A 80 11.21 -7.22 5.90
C SER A 80 11.06 -8.12 7.11
N GLN A 81 11.07 -9.45 6.91
CA GLN A 81 11.07 -10.43 7.99
C GLN A 81 12.26 -10.24 8.95
N THR A 82 13.45 -9.96 8.42
CA THR A 82 14.65 -9.76 9.24
C THR A 82 14.49 -8.53 10.13
N LEU A 83 13.96 -7.44 9.58
CA LEU A 83 13.65 -6.24 10.34
C LEU A 83 12.59 -6.51 11.41
N ALA A 84 11.49 -7.17 11.04
CA ALA A 84 10.43 -7.51 11.98
C ALA A 84 10.95 -8.38 13.14
N ARG A 85 11.80 -9.36 12.87
CA ARG A 85 12.45 -10.18 13.90
C ARG A 85 13.33 -9.37 14.85
N SER A 86 14.04 -8.36 14.36
CA SER A 86 14.90 -7.53 15.19
C SER A 86 14.13 -6.57 16.08
N LEU A 87 12.87 -6.26 15.75
CA LEU A 87 12.05 -5.28 16.45
C LEU A 87 10.94 -5.90 17.31
N ILE A 88 10.67 -7.21 17.20
CA ILE A 88 9.49 -7.83 17.84
C ILE A 88 9.50 -7.68 19.37
N ASP A 89 10.64 -7.85 20.03
CA ASP A 89 10.74 -7.75 21.49
C ASP A 89 10.49 -6.32 21.97
N THR A 90 11.03 -5.32 21.25
CA THR A 90 10.76 -3.91 21.50
C THR A 90 9.29 -3.61 21.29
N PHE A 91 8.70 -4.08 20.17
CA PHE A 91 7.30 -3.90 19.88
C PHE A 91 6.41 -4.49 20.98
N LYS A 92 6.65 -5.72 21.39
CA LYS A 92 5.89 -6.39 22.47
C LYS A 92 5.98 -5.60 23.80
N THR A 93 7.14 -5.01 24.08
CA THR A 93 7.35 -4.19 25.28
C THR A 93 6.57 -2.89 25.20
N ASP A 94 6.68 -2.15 24.12
CA ASP A 94 6.08 -0.82 23.95
C ASP A 94 4.55 -0.87 23.81
N TRP A 95 4.03 -1.98 23.28
CA TRP A 95 2.62 -2.20 23.05
C TRP A 95 1.95 -3.12 24.08
N SER A 96 2.68 -3.53 25.13
CA SER A 96 2.13 -4.28 26.24
C SER A 96 0.95 -3.54 26.89
N GLY A 97 -0.19 -4.22 27.03
CA GLY A 97 -1.42 -3.62 27.58
C GLY A 97 -2.18 -2.68 26.62
N LYS A 98 -1.64 -2.40 25.42
CA LYS A 98 -2.32 -1.65 24.35
C LYS A 98 -2.84 -2.58 23.25
N VAL A 99 -2.18 -3.71 23.05
CA VAL A 99 -2.57 -4.78 22.13
C VAL A 99 -2.77 -6.03 22.98
N ASP A 100 -3.79 -6.82 22.67
CA ASP A 100 -4.06 -8.06 23.40
C ASP A 100 -2.93 -9.09 23.17
N PHE A 101 -2.77 -9.98 24.13
CA PHE A 101 -1.69 -10.97 24.12
C PHE A 101 -1.77 -11.91 22.92
N GLU A 102 -2.98 -12.34 22.55
CA GLU A 102 -3.19 -13.28 21.44
C GLU A 102 -2.74 -12.68 20.09
N THR A 103 -3.03 -11.38 19.88
CA THR A 103 -2.57 -10.64 18.70
C THR A 103 -1.04 -10.54 18.66
N LEU A 104 -0.38 -10.23 19.79
CA LEU A 104 1.08 -10.18 19.86
C LEU A 104 1.74 -11.54 19.56
N GLU A 105 1.20 -12.62 20.11
CA GLU A 105 1.65 -13.99 19.83
C GLU A 105 1.44 -14.38 18.35
N ALA A 106 0.32 -13.98 17.75
CA ALA A 106 0.03 -14.25 16.34
C ALA A 106 1.03 -13.51 15.43
N ILE A 107 1.36 -12.26 15.72
CA ILE A 107 2.36 -11.49 14.98
C ILE A 107 3.72 -12.19 15.07
N GLU A 108 4.18 -12.52 16.27
CA GLU A 108 5.46 -13.20 16.48
C GLU A 108 5.53 -14.56 15.74
N ALA A 109 4.46 -15.35 15.81
CA ALA A 109 4.36 -16.64 15.12
C ALA A 109 4.31 -16.52 13.59
N PHE A 110 3.81 -15.39 13.05
CA PHE A 110 3.72 -15.15 11.62
C PHE A 110 5.05 -14.69 11.00
N ILE A 111 5.87 -13.92 11.73
CA ILE A 111 7.14 -13.38 11.24
C ILE A 111 8.01 -14.45 10.54
N PRO A 112 8.29 -15.63 11.11
CA PRO A 112 9.11 -16.65 10.46
C PRO A 112 8.47 -17.24 9.20
N ARG A 113 7.15 -17.17 9.06
CA ARG A 113 6.37 -17.71 7.94
C ARG A 113 6.13 -16.72 6.83
N TYR A 114 6.46 -15.46 7.05
CA TYR A 114 6.16 -14.37 6.10
C TYR A 114 6.71 -14.62 4.69
N PRO A 115 7.98 -15.05 4.48
CA PRO A 115 8.48 -15.35 3.14
C PRO A 115 7.73 -16.50 2.44
N GLU A 116 7.37 -17.53 3.18
CA GLU A 116 6.59 -18.68 2.66
C GLU A 116 5.17 -18.24 2.28
N PHE A 117 4.58 -17.37 3.10
CA PHE A 117 3.28 -16.77 2.80
C PHE A 117 3.34 -15.97 1.50
N LEU A 118 4.37 -15.13 1.29
CA LEU A 118 4.51 -14.37 0.06
C LEU A 118 4.66 -15.28 -1.17
N ASP A 119 5.46 -16.34 -1.07
CA ASP A 119 5.63 -17.33 -2.14
C ASP A 119 4.32 -18.07 -2.46
N TRP A 120 3.57 -18.41 -1.44
CA TRP A 120 2.24 -19.01 -1.60
C TRP A 120 1.25 -18.04 -2.22
N ALA A 121 1.17 -16.81 -1.70
CA ALA A 121 0.23 -15.80 -2.13
C ALA A 121 0.40 -15.40 -3.60
N VAL A 122 1.66 -15.23 -4.05
CA VAL A 122 1.97 -14.93 -5.47
C VAL A 122 1.53 -16.08 -6.41
N ARG A 123 1.53 -17.33 -5.92
CA ARG A 123 1.11 -18.48 -6.75
C ARG A 123 -0.39 -18.75 -6.76
N CYS A 124 -1.10 -18.37 -5.70
CA CYS A 124 -2.47 -18.85 -5.47
C CYS A 124 -3.55 -17.80 -5.71
N GLY A 125 -3.19 -16.53 -5.89
CA GLY A 125 -4.14 -15.45 -6.08
C GLY A 125 -3.96 -14.71 -7.39
N ASN A 126 -5.02 -14.08 -7.85
CA ASN A 126 -4.97 -13.23 -9.03
C ASN A 126 -4.10 -12.01 -8.77
N GLN A 127 -3.24 -11.71 -9.73
CA GLN A 127 -2.27 -10.64 -9.64
C GLN A 127 -2.78 -9.38 -10.34
N THR A 128 -2.46 -8.25 -9.76
CA THR A 128 -2.65 -6.95 -10.39
C THR A 128 -1.52 -6.00 -10.01
N PHE A 129 -1.49 -4.82 -10.59
CA PHE A 129 -0.64 -3.73 -10.12
C PHE A 129 -1.24 -3.19 -8.82
N ILE A 130 -0.47 -3.18 -7.75
CA ILE A 130 -0.84 -2.55 -6.48
C ILE A 130 0.12 -1.42 -6.12
N HIS A 131 -0.41 -0.41 -5.42
CA HIS A 131 0.39 0.69 -4.88
C HIS A 131 1.32 0.22 -3.76
N ASN A 132 0.84 -0.70 -2.95
CA ASN A 132 1.53 -1.33 -1.82
C ASN A 132 1.91 -0.38 -0.65
N ASP A 133 1.51 0.88 -0.73
CA ASP A 133 1.56 1.87 0.36
C ASP A 133 0.31 2.76 0.30
N ALA A 134 -0.86 2.12 0.23
CA ALA A 134 -2.16 2.77 0.09
C ALA A 134 -2.59 3.39 1.43
N ARG A 135 -2.00 4.54 1.78
CA ARG A 135 -2.33 5.34 2.97
C ARG A 135 -2.65 6.77 2.57
N CYS A 136 -3.43 7.47 3.38
CA CYS A 136 -4.01 8.76 2.99
C CYS A 136 -2.96 9.83 2.62
N GLU A 137 -1.73 9.75 3.13
CA GLU A 137 -0.63 10.65 2.76
C GLU A 137 -0.13 10.47 1.32
N ASN A 138 -0.48 9.35 0.67
CA ASN A 138 -0.13 9.06 -0.73
C ASN A 138 -1.26 9.38 -1.72
N TYR A 139 -2.27 10.13 -1.27
CA TYR A 139 -3.38 10.60 -2.09
C TYR A 139 -3.60 12.10 -1.86
N MET A 140 -3.65 12.86 -2.93
CA MET A 140 -3.97 14.27 -2.90
C MET A 140 -5.45 14.46 -3.29
N PHE A 141 -6.20 15.14 -2.44
CA PHE A 141 -7.63 15.37 -2.58
C PHE A 141 -7.88 16.80 -3.07
N SER A 142 -8.37 16.94 -4.28
CA SER A 142 -8.67 18.24 -4.87
C SER A 142 -10.06 18.74 -4.45
N GLN A 143 -10.25 20.06 -4.48
CA GLN A 143 -11.52 20.70 -4.13
C GLN A 143 -12.67 20.32 -5.06
N ASP A 144 -12.38 19.89 -6.29
CA ASP A 144 -13.36 19.41 -7.27
C ASP A 144 -13.73 17.92 -7.08
N GLY A 145 -13.18 17.26 -6.05
CA GLY A 145 -13.43 15.85 -5.74
C GLY A 145 -12.52 14.88 -6.51
N SER A 146 -11.60 15.38 -7.34
CA SER A 146 -10.60 14.51 -7.97
C SER A 146 -9.55 14.07 -6.96
N ILE A 147 -8.98 12.86 -7.19
CA ILE A 147 -7.91 12.29 -6.36
C ILE A 147 -6.72 11.97 -7.26
N ILE A 148 -5.54 12.36 -6.82
CA ILE A 148 -4.28 12.12 -7.49
C ILE A 148 -3.46 11.18 -6.61
N MET A 149 -2.99 10.06 -7.17
CA MET A 149 -2.10 9.12 -6.49
C MET A 149 -0.65 9.56 -6.65
N ILE A 150 0.10 9.49 -5.56
CA ILE A 150 1.53 9.83 -5.51
C ILE A 150 2.32 8.73 -4.81
N ASP A 151 3.64 8.78 -4.93
CA ASP A 151 4.58 7.90 -4.21
C ASP A 151 4.46 6.40 -4.53
N PHE A 152 4.72 6.05 -5.78
CA PHE A 152 4.69 4.65 -6.26
C PHE A 152 5.98 3.86 -5.96
N GLN A 153 6.82 4.29 -5.01
CA GLN A 153 8.12 3.69 -4.73
C GLN A 153 8.05 2.21 -4.27
N TYR A 154 6.92 1.78 -3.72
CA TYR A 154 6.69 0.41 -3.25
C TYR A 154 5.77 -0.41 -4.15
N CYS A 155 5.38 0.12 -5.33
CA CYS A 155 4.48 -0.61 -6.21
C CYS A 155 5.02 -1.99 -6.60
N THR A 156 4.11 -2.94 -6.76
CA THR A 156 4.45 -4.34 -6.99
C THR A 156 3.28 -5.08 -7.64
N ARG A 157 3.51 -6.31 -8.09
CA ARG A 157 2.44 -7.23 -8.53
C ARG A 157 1.99 -8.06 -7.36
N PHE A 158 0.72 -7.93 -6.99
CA PHE A 158 0.13 -8.73 -5.91
C PHE A 158 -1.41 -8.67 -5.94
N TRP A 159 -2.05 -9.14 -4.89
CA TRP A 159 -3.50 -9.10 -4.72
C TRP A 159 -3.99 -7.67 -4.51
N GLY A 160 -5.00 -7.23 -5.26
CA GLY A 160 -5.59 -5.91 -5.07
C GLY A 160 -6.14 -5.68 -3.65
N ALA A 161 -6.60 -6.75 -3.00
CA ALA A 161 -7.04 -6.71 -1.61
C ALA A 161 -5.96 -6.21 -0.62
N TRP A 162 -4.68 -6.26 -1.01
CA TRP A 162 -3.58 -5.75 -0.18
C TRP A 162 -3.65 -4.23 0.01
N ASP A 163 -3.89 -3.47 -1.07
CA ASP A 163 -4.08 -2.02 -0.99
C ASP A 163 -5.31 -1.65 -0.17
N ILE A 164 -6.41 -2.39 -0.34
CA ILE A 164 -7.63 -2.21 0.44
C ILE A 164 -7.35 -2.42 1.93
N SER A 165 -6.62 -3.48 2.29
CA SER A 165 -6.24 -3.78 3.66
C SER A 165 -5.32 -2.72 4.27
N ASN A 166 -4.35 -2.20 3.47
CA ASN A 166 -3.50 -1.10 3.87
C ASN A 166 -4.31 0.15 4.20
N TRP A 167 -5.21 0.56 3.31
CA TRP A 167 -6.06 1.72 3.54
C TRP A 167 -6.93 1.56 4.78
N LEU A 168 -7.64 0.45 4.90
CA LEU A 168 -8.53 0.18 6.05
C LEU A 168 -7.78 0.20 7.38
N SER A 169 -6.57 -0.34 7.41
CA SER A 169 -5.78 -0.42 8.66
C SER A 169 -5.05 0.86 9.00
N ALA A 170 -4.53 1.57 7.99
CA ALA A 170 -3.63 2.70 8.19
C ALA A 170 -4.30 4.07 8.07
N SER A 171 -5.44 4.17 7.38
CA SER A 171 -6.01 5.46 6.99
C SER A 171 -7.46 5.69 7.40
N MET A 172 -8.28 4.65 7.42
CA MET A 172 -9.69 4.83 7.75
C MET A 172 -9.91 5.06 9.25
N LYS A 173 -10.78 6.00 9.60
CA LYS A 173 -11.22 6.21 11.01
C LYS A 173 -11.76 4.92 11.59
N ILE A 174 -11.42 4.65 12.84
CA ILE A 174 -11.77 3.38 13.52
C ILE A 174 -13.28 3.20 13.59
N GLU A 175 -14.02 4.27 13.85
CA GLU A 175 -15.48 4.27 13.96
C GLU A 175 -16.10 3.89 12.62
N ASP A 176 -15.70 4.56 11.54
CA ASP A 176 -16.20 4.31 10.18
C ASP A 176 -15.82 2.90 9.70
N ARG A 177 -14.61 2.43 10.03
CA ARG A 177 -14.19 1.06 9.71
C ARG A 177 -15.05 0.00 10.40
N LYS A 178 -15.42 0.23 11.68
CA LYS A 178 -16.29 -0.69 12.42
C LYS A 178 -17.71 -0.71 11.86
N GLU A 179 -18.21 0.43 11.44
CA GLU A 179 -19.57 0.58 10.91
C GLU A 179 -19.69 0.10 9.46
N TYR A 180 -18.78 0.53 8.57
CA TYR A 180 -18.90 0.33 7.13
C TYR A 180 -17.89 -0.65 6.51
N GLY A 181 -16.91 -1.13 7.29
CA GLY A 181 -15.82 -1.95 6.74
C GLY A 181 -16.28 -3.21 6.00
N HIS A 182 -17.39 -3.81 6.42
CA HIS A 182 -17.96 -5.00 5.76
C HIS A 182 -18.73 -4.68 4.47
N GLU A 183 -19.18 -3.43 4.30
CA GLU A 183 -19.90 -3.00 3.10
C GLU A 183 -18.96 -2.49 2.00
N LEU A 184 -17.73 -2.14 2.37
CA LEU A 184 -16.70 -1.59 1.49
C LEU A 184 -15.86 -2.67 0.79
N VAL A 185 -15.89 -3.89 1.25
CA VAL A 185 -15.12 -5.05 0.78
C VAL A 185 -16.09 -6.15 0.34
#